data_237e03a7ab54fcc268b0cae69bc5cb96
#
_entry.id   237e03a7ab54fcc268b0cae69bc5cb96
#
_cell.length_a   1.000
_cell.length_b   1.000
_cell.length_c   1.000
_cell.angle_alpha   90.00
_cell.angle_beta   90.00
_cell.angle_gamma   90.00
#
_symmetry.space_group_name_H-M   'P 1'
#
loop_
_entity.id
_entity.type
_entity.pdbx_description
1 polymer ?
#
loop_
_entity_poly.entity_id
_entity_poly.type
_entity_poly.pdbx_seq_one_letter_code
_entity_poly.pdbx_strand_id
1 'polypeptide(L)'
;RSTLFPYTTLFRSWKITSKGGAVSHVFGTIHVADTMVLRHRDTVLQLLDASRLALMELDLDSMMTSVSPTRLLLPKGTTLASMFTEEEWKEISVYLEEKLGPMARMATMMKPAGVVALLMFQEVESTAEWSVDQFMWNRCAAKDIPRRGLETVEEQLTILETLPPSVLLDVVRSSDTTTTTMSDLLHAYAQEDLPKILTSSSELSKWPEFERAINAERNATMIQRAQPHLERGGVFIAIGALHLPGVAGILARLESAGYTVEPVLGSSRIAWWTLHD
;
A
#
# COMPACT_ATOMS: atom_id res chain seq x y z
N ARG A 1 -18.78 9.00 -23.82
CA ARG A 1 -17.78 8.04 -24.34
C ARG A 1 -16.92 7.66 -23.17
N SER A 2 -17.17 6.47 -22.62
CA SER A 2 -16.32 5.84 -21.60
C SER A 2 -14.99 5.52 -22.26
N THR A 3 -13.97 6.33 -22.03
CA THR A 3 -12.59 5.96 -22.32
C THR A 3 -12.16 5.00 -21.21
N LEU A 4 -12.41 3.72 -21.42
CA LEU A 4 -11.69 2.65 -20.77
C LEU A 4 -10.23 2.85 -21.14
N PHE A 5 -9.43 3.35 -20.21
CA PHE A 5 -7.99 3.42 -20.39
C PHE A 5 -7.46 1.99 -20.49
N PRO A 6 -6.72 1.65 -21.53
CA PRO A 6 -6.02 0.37 -21.60
C PRO A 6 -4.80 0.45 -20.66
N TYR A 7 -5.03 0.34 -19.34
CA TYR A 7 -3.95 0.17 -18.38
C TYR A 7 -3.41 -1.27 -18.44
N THR A 8 -3.02 -1.71 -19.62
CA THR A 8 -2.33 -2.98 -19.83
C THR A 8 -0.82 -2.82 -19.90
N THR A 9 -0.28 -1.69 -19.44
CA THR A 9 1.15 -1.38 -19.53
C THR A 9 1.77 -1.19 -18.16
N LEU A 10 2.72 -1.99 -17.91
CA LEU A 10 3.86 -2.15 -17.01
C LEU A 10 4.47 -0.84 -16.42
N PHE A 11 3.72 0.02 -15.68
CA PHE A 11 4.33 1.22 -15.13
C PHE A 11 3.88 1.54 -13.71
N ARG A 12 4.87 1.66 -12.79
CA ARG A 12 4.66 2.11 -11.41
C ARG A 12 4.90 3.60 -11.22
N SER A 13 5.44 4.28 -12.25
CA SER A 13 5.80 5.69 -12.17
C SER A 13 5.02 6.50 -13.20
N TRP A 14 4.49 7.64 -12.75
CA TRP A 14 3.63 8.51 -13.53
C TRP A 14 4.10 9.96 -13.44
N LYS A 15 4.16 10.63 -14.57
CA LYS A 15 4.37 12.06 -14.66
C LYS A 15 3.03 12.76 -14.57
N ILE A 16 2.95 13.74 -13.68
CA ILE A 16 1.75 14.53 -13.42
C ILE A 16 2.04 15.96 -13.84
N THR A 17 1.25 16.47 -14.77
CA THR A 17 1.38 17.87 -15.23
C THR A 17 0.14 18.66 -14.87
N SER A 18 0.30 19.74 -14.09
CA SER A 18 -0.80 20.63 -13.73
C SER A 18 -1.30 21.43 -14.94
N LYS A 19 -2.47 22.07 -14.83
CA LYS A 19 -2.99 22.98 -15.86
C LYS A 19 -2.04 24.14 -16.17
N GLY A 20 -1.22 24.54 -15.18
CA GLY A 20 -0.20 25.58 -15.32
C GLY A 20 1.12 25.07 -15.92
N GLY A 21 1.23 23.78 -16.27
CA GLY A 21 2.43 23.17 -16.85
C GLY A 21 3.47 22.73 -15.79
N ALA A 22 3.16 22.82 -14.49
CA ALA A 22 4.06 22.37 -13.45
C ALA A 22 4.10 20.83 -13.40
N VAL A 23 5.31 20.25 -13.40
CA VAL A 23 5.55 18.82 -13.47
C VAL A 23 5.86 18.23 -12.11
N SER A 24 5.27 17.10 -11.80
CA SER A 24 5.49 16.25 -10.61
C SER A 24 5.45 14.79 -10.99
N HIS A 25 5.79 13.89 -10.06
CA HIS A 25 5.79 12.45 -10.32
C HIS A 25 5.08 11.70 -9.20
N VAL A 26 4.42 10.58 -9.56
CA VAL A 26 3.82 9.63 -8.62
C VAL A 26 4.46 8.28 -8.85
N PHE A 27 4.78 7.59 -7.77
CA PHE A 27 5.34 6.24 -7.76
C PHE A 27 4.56 5.33 -6.82
N GLY A 28 4.19 4.14 -7.32
CA GLY A 28 3.55 3.10 -6.53
C GLY A 28 4.57 2.28 -5.75
N THR A 29 4.48 2.29 -4.42
CA THR A 29 5.33 1.48 -3.54
C THR A 29 4.67 0.15 -3.16
N ILE A 30 5.44 -0.71 -2.52
CA ILE A 30 4.96 -1.85 -1.76
C ILE A 30 5.71 -1.92 -0.44
N HIS A 31 4.99 -2.13 0.66
CA HIS A 31 5.53 -2.08 2.02
C HIS A 31 6.32 -3.34 2.41
N VAL A 32 7.14 -3.84 1.50
CA VAL A 32 7.93 -5.06 1.67
C VAL A 32 9.41 -4.77 1.50
N ALA A 33 10.23 -5.38 2.33
CA ALA A 33 11.69 -5.31 2.26
C ALA A 33 12.22 -6.47 1.38
N ASP A 34 12.09 -6.32 0.05
CA ASP A 34 12.55 -7.30 -0.93
C ASP A 34 13.38 -6.64 -2.04
N THR A 35 14.50 -7.26 -2.42
CA THR A 35 15.39 -6.74 -3.46
C THR A 35 14.75 -6.75 -4.85
N MET A 36 13.79 -7.64 -5.10
CA MET A 36 13.08 -7.74 -6.37
C MET A 36 12.24 -6.49 -6.65
N VAL A 37 11.67 -5.88 -5.61
CA VAL A 37 10.81 -4.69 -5.74
C VAL A 37 11.57 -3.42 -6.10
N LEU A 38 12.89 -3.42 -5.97
CA LEU A 38 13.76 -2.31 -6.31
C LEU A 38 14.27 -2.34 -7.76
N ARG A 39 13.74 -3.23 -8.60
CA ARG A 39 14.06 -3.22 -10.05
C ARG A 39 13.67 -1.88 -10.68
N HIS A 40 14.47 -1.41 -11.65
CA HIS A 40 14.30 -0.12 -12.34
C HIS A 40 14.37 1.12 -11.41
N ARG A 41 14.97 0.94 -10.23
CA ARG A 41 15.09 2.00 -9.21
C ARG A 41 15.82 3.25 -9.71
N ASP A 42 16.73 3.13 -10.67
CA ASP A 42 17.60 4.26 -11.07
C ASP A 42 16.81 5.44 -11.61
N THR A 43 15.84 5.20 -12.51
CA THR A 43 14.95 6.26 -13.01
C THR A 43 14.11 6.85 -11.88
N VAL A 44 13.51 6.00 -11.03
CA VAL A 44 12.70 6.43 -9.89
C VAL A 44 13.52 7.27 -8.91
N LEU A 45 14.75 6.82 -8.60
CA LEU A 45 15.64 7.54 -7.70
C LEU A 45 16.15 8.87 -8.28
N GLN A 46 16.36 8.94 -9.60
CA GLN A 46 16.68 10.22 -10.27
C GLN A 46 15.51 11.20 -10.15
N LEU A 47 14.26 10.74 -10.32
CA LEU A 47 13.09 11.60 -10.16
C LEU A 47 12.90 12.07 -8.71
N LEU A 48 13.13 11.18 -7.73
CA LEU A 48 13.12 11.51 -6.32
C LEU A 48 14.21 12.54 -5.99
N ASP A 49 15.45 12.29 -6.42
CA ASP A 49 16.62 13.16 -6.16
C ASP A 49 16.46 14.56 -6.78
N ALA A 50 15.75 14.67 -7.89
CA ALA A 50 15.46 15.93 -8.56
C ALA A 50 14.25 16.67 -7.97
N SER A 51 13.52 16.07 -7.03
CA SER A 51 12.32 16.68 -6.48
C SER A 51 12.67 17.74 -5.42
N ARG A 52 11.85 18.79 -5.35
CA ARG A 52 11.93 19.80 -4.28
C ARG A 52 11.22 19.39 -2.98
N LEU A 53 10.35 18.39 -3.08
CA LEU A 53 9.53 17.86 -1.97
C LEU A 53 9.13 16.42 -2.29
N ALA A 54 9.34 15.52 -1.34
CA ALA A 54 8.80 14.19 -1.36
C ALA A 54 7.55 14.12 -0.46
N LEU A 55 6.45 13.61 -1.01
CA LEU A 55 5.23 13.29 -0.27
C LEU A 55 5.12 11.76 -0.22
N MET A 56 5.18 11.22 0.97
CA MET A 56 5.05 9.79 1.22
C MET A 56 3.67 9.48 1.78
N GLU A 57 3.24 8.23 1.73
CA GLU A 57 1.98 7.83 2.35
C GLU A 57 1.97 8.17 3.83
N LEU A 58 3.02 7.82 4.56
CA LEU A 58 3.20 8.10 5.98
C LEU A 58 4.46 8.93 6.26
N ASP A 59 4.42 9.68 7.35
CA ASP A 59 5.60 10.27 7.98
C ASP A 59 6.25 9.23 8.89
N LEU A 60 7.36 8.64 8.40
CA LEU A 60 8.03 7.55 9.12
C LEU A 60 8.80 8.04 10.35
N ASP A 61 9.20 9.30 10.42
CA ASP A 61 9.84 9.86 11.62
C ASP A 61 8.82 9.97 12.78
N SER A 62 7.57 10.31 12.46
CA SER A 62 6.49 10.39 13.44
C SER A 62 5.93 9.02 13.84
N MET A 63 6.05 8.02 12.97
CA MET A 63 5.51 6.69 13.20
C MET A 63 6.03 6.06 14.51
N MET A 64 7.32 6.20 14.77
CA MET A 64 7.97 5.62 15.97
C MET A 64 7.57 6.31 17.26
N THR A 65 7.08 7.54 17.21
CA THR A 65 6.76 8.36 18.39
C THR A 65 5.26 8.54 18.63
N SER A 66 4.44 8.36 17.60
CA SER A 66 3.01 8.72 17.65
C SER A 66 2.09 7.56 18.00
N VAL A 67 2.55 6.30 17.87
CA VAL A 67 1.72 5.12 18.11
C VAL A 67 1.92 4.59 19.52
N SER A 68 0.83 4.59 20.30
CA SER A 68 0.84 3.83 21.55
C SER A 68 0.90 2.32 21.23
N PRO A 69 1.87 1.57 21.77
CA PRO A 69 1.94 0.11 21.57
C PRO A 69 0.65 -0.61 22.00
N THR A 70 -0.15 0.02 22.87
CA THR A 70 -1.42 -0.54 23.34
C THR A 70 -2.59 -0.29 22.40
N ARG A 71 -2.43 0.51 21.34
CA ARG A 71 -3.51 0.87 20.41
C ARG A 71 -4.15 -0.34 19.76
N LEU A 72 -3.35 -1.32 19.38
CA LEU A 72 -3.82 -2.55 18.75
C LEU A 72 -4.25 -3.63 19.75
N LEU A 73 -4.17 -3.35 21.06
CA LEU A 73 -4.63 -4.27 22.08
C LEU A 73 -6.13 -4.10 22.37
N LEU A 74 -6.75 -5.19 22.74
CA LEU A 74 -8.12 -5.19 23.28
C LEU A 74 -8.16 -4.54 24.65
N PRO A 75 -9.31 -3.98 25.05
CA PRO A 75 -9.51 -3.48 26.41
C PRO A 75 -9.21 -4.56 27.44
N LYS A 76 -8.68 -4.14 28.59
CA LYS A 76 -8.36 -5.07 29.69
C LYS A 76 -9.60 -5.90 30.08
N GLY A 77 -9.44 -7.20 30.11
CA GLY A 77 -10.52 -8.16 30.43
C GLY A 77 -11.30 -8.64 29.20
N THR A 78 -11.00 -8.13 28.01
CA THR A 78 -11.54 -8.63 26.74
C THR A 78 -10.50 -9.49 26.05
N THR A 79 -10.93 -10.56 25.39
CA THR A 79 -10.07 -11.41 24.58
C THR A 79 -10.61 -11.53 23.16
N LEU A 80 -9.74 -11.85 22.22
CA LEU A 80 -10.13 -12.08 20.84
C LEU A 80 -11.21 -13.18 20.74
N ALA A 81 -11.10 -14.23 21.57
CA ALA A 81 -12.08 -15.31 21.65
C ALA A 81 -13.52 -14.84 21.88
N SER A 82 -13.71 -13.77 22.66
CA SER A 82 -15.05 -13.25 22.96
C SER A 82 -15.79 -12.64 21.76
N MET A 83 -15.13 -12.51 20.63
CA MET A 83 -15.68 -11.93 19.39
C MET A 83 -16.20 -12.99 18.41
N PHE A 84 -16.04 -14.28 18.73
CA PHE A 84 -16.35 -15.41 17.87
C PHE A 84 -17.16 -16.47 18.63
N THR A 85 -17.84 -17.35 17.86
CA THR A 85 -18.42 -18.57 18.45
C THR A 85 -17.32 -19.53 18.90
N GLU A 86 -17.68 -20.54 19.67
CA GLU A 86 -16.72 -21.55 20.17
C GLU A 86 -16.05 -22.31 19.00
N GLU A 87 -16.86 -22.64 17.96
CA GLU A 87 -16.37 -23.31 16.77
C GLU A 87 -15.41 -22.43 15.96
N GLU A 88 -15.78 -21.19 15.71
CA GLU A 88 -14.93 -20.23 14.99
C GLU A 88 -13.64 -19.96 15.74
N TRP A 89 -13.73 -19.79 17.06
CA TRP A 89 -12.54 -19.59 17.89
C TRP A 89 -11.59 -20.77 17.83
N LYS A 90 -12.11 -21.98 17.81
CA LYS A 90 -11.30 -23.19 17.68
C LYS A 90 -10.51 -23.19 16.37
N GLU A 91 -11.17 -22.85 15.24
CA GLU A 91 -10.48 -22.71 13.94
C GLU A 91 -9.36 -21.65 14.04
N ILE A 92 -9.70 -20.47 14.53
CA ILE A 92 -8.77 -19.33 14.63
C ILE A 92 -7.60 -19.68 15.55
N SER A 93 -7.84 -20.24 16.73
CA SER A 93 -6.77 -20.52 17.73
C SER A 93 -5.75 -21.54 17.21
N VAL A 94 -6.21 -22.60 16.53
CA VAL A 94 -5.33 -23.60 15.92
C VAL A 94 -4.47 -22.94 14.84
N TYR A 95 -5.07 -22.14 13.97
CA TYR A 95 -4.33 -21.42 12.93
C TYR A 95 -3.30 -20.44 13.49
N LEU A 96 -3.67 -19.67 14.53
CA LEU A 96 -2.73 -18.74 15.17
C LEU A 96 -1.55 -19.47 15.83
N GLU A 97 -1.81 -20.60 16.47
CA GLU A 97 -0.74 -21.43 17.07
C GLU A 97 0.21 -21.96 15.99
N GLU A 98 -0.33 -22.44 14.87
CA GLU A 98 0.47 -22.93 13.74
C GLU A 98 1.33 -21.82 13.12
N LYS A 99 0.74 -20.65 12.82
CA LYS A 99 1.41 -19.57 12.09
C LYS A 99 2.31 -18.70 12.98
N LEU A 100 1.90 -18.45 14.23
CA LEU A 100 2.59 -17.50 15.10
C LEU A 100 3.40 -18.17 16.21
N GLY A 101 3.22 -19.46 16.45
CA GLY A 101 3.91 -20.17 17.53
C GLY A 101 3.77 -19.45 18.88
N PRO A 102 4.88 -19.14 19.58
CA PRO A 102 4.84 -18.48 20.88
C PRO A 102 4.11 -17.11 20.89
N MET A 103 4.04 -16.43 19.73
CA MET A 103 3.36 -15.14 19.61
C MET A 103 1.83 -15.27 19.56
N ALA A 104 1.27 -16.46 19.32
CA ALA A 104 -0.17 -16.70 19.31
C ALA A 104 -0.85 -16.21 20.60
N ARG A 105 -0.22 -16.41 21.75
CA ARG A 105 -0.73 -15.93 23.04
C ARG A 105 -0.88 -14.40 23.08
N MET A 106 0.06 -13.67 22.50
CA MET A 106 -0.04 -12.21 22.39
C MET A 106 -1.17 -11.81 21.45
N ALA A 107 -1.32 -12.51 20.32
CA ALA A 107 -2.37 -12.26 19.35
C ALA A 107 -3.78 -12.36 19.97
N THR A 108 -4.00 -13.22 20.97
CA THR A 108 -5.31 -13.34 21.66
C THR A 108 -5.72 -12.08 22.42
N MET A 109 -4.80 -11.17 22.70
CA MET A 109 -5.05 -9.89 23.36
C MET A 109 -5.12 -8.72 22.39
N MET A 110 -4.94 -8.97 21.09
CA MET A 110 -4.97 -7.94 20.05
C MET A 110 -6.36 -7.80 19.44
N LYS A 111 -6.63 -6.60 18.90
CA LYS A 111 -7.79 -6.37 18.04
C LYS A 111 -7.65 -7.19 16.75
N PRO A 112 -8.75 -7.62 16.10
CA PRO A 112 -8.71 -8.42 14.85
C PRO A 112 -7.77 -7.82 13.80
N ALA A 113 -7.83 -6.52 13.57
CA ALA A 113 -6.95 -5.82 12.62
C ALA A 113 -5.46 -5.98 12.95
N GLY A 114 -5.11 -5.93 14.23
CA GLY A 114 -3.73 -6.15 14.69
C GLY A 114 -3.26 -7.57 14.43
N VAL A 115 -4.14 -8.56 14.60
CA VAL A 115 -3.82 -9.96 14.31
C VAL A 115 -3.66 -10.19 12.81
N VAL A 116 -4.56 -9.65 11.99
CA VAL A 116 -4.45 -9.73 10.52
C VAL A 116 -3.14 -9.09 10.04
N ALA A 117 -2.81 -7.90 10.54
CA ALA A 117 -1.53 -7.27 10.21
C ALA A 117 -0.33 -8.13 10.63
N LEU A 118 -0.35 -8.71 11.81
CA LEU A 118 0.72 -9.60 12.30
C LEU A 118 0.90 -10.83 11.41
N LEU A 119 -0.20 -11.47 10.99
CA LEU A 119 -0.18 -12.61 10.08
C LEU A 119 0.41 -12.24 8.72
N MET A 120 0.01 -11.11 8.16
CA MET A 120 0.52 -10.63 6.87
C MET A 120 2.03 -10.35 6.93
N PHE A 121 2.54 -9.83 8.04
CA PHE A 121 3.99 -9.60 8.19
C PHE A 121 4.81 -10.88 8.34
N GLN A 122 4.23 -11.96 8.89
CA GLN A 122 4.89 -13.25 9.03
C GLN A 122 5.13 -13.97 7.70
N GLU A 123 4.30 -13.71 6.70
CA GLU A 123 4.43 -14.36 5.38
C GLU A 123 5.56 -13.78 4.52
N VAL A 124 6.18 -12.68 4.95
CA VAL A 124 7.20 -12.00 4.18
C VAL A 124 8.58 -12.30 4.73
N GLU A 125 9.34 -13.16 4.04
CA GLU A 125 10.78 -13.23 4.26
C GLU A 125 11.43 -11.93 3.77
N SER A 126 12.02 -11.19 4.70
CA SER A 126 12.71 -9.95 4.38
C SER A 126 14.06 -10.26 3.73
N THR A 127 14.21 -9.96 2.42
CA THR A 127 15.48 -10.12 1.68
C THR A 127 16.25 -8.80 1.57
N ALA A 128 15.70 -7.70 2.08
CA ALA A 128 16.31 -6.37 2.11
C ALA A 128 16.24 -5.78 3.52
N GLU A 129 17.12 -4.83 3.80
CA GLU A 129 17.19 -4.15 5.11
C GLU A 129 15.95 -3.26 5.35
N TRP A 130 15.42 -2.64 4.28
CA TRP A 130 14.32 -1.68 4.35
C TRP A 130 13.27 -1.96 3.29
N SER A 131 12.00 -1.67 3.63
CA SER A 131 10.94 -1.56 2.63
C SER A 131 11.24 -0.44 1.62
N VAL A 132 10.54 -0.45 0.48
CA VAL A 132 10.67 0.60 -0.55
C VAL A 132 10.42 1.99 0.06
N ASP A 133 9.37 2.10 0.88
CA ASP A 133 9.00 3.36 1.53
C ASP A 133 10.09 3.86 2.46
N GLN A 134 10.61 2.99 3.33
CA GLN A 134 11.67 3.34 4.26
C GLN A 134 12.97 3.68 3.54
N PHE A 135 13.31 2.94 2.48
CA PHE A 135 14.47 3.25 1.66
C PHE A 135 14.36 4.66 1.05
N MET A 136 13.21 5.02 0.47
CA MET A 136 12.98 6.34 -0.11
C MET A 136 12.99 7.45 0.95
N TRP A 137 12.37 7.19 2.10
CA TRP A 137 12.37 8.12 3.24
C TRP A 137 13.79 8.45 3.71
N ASN A 138 14.62 7.40 3.90
CA ASN A 138 16.01 7.54 4.32
C ASN A 138 16.85 8.24 3.24
N ARG A 139 16.59 7.96 1.95
CA ARG A 139 17.26 8.66 0.84
C ARG A 139 16.95 10.14 0.83
N CYS A 140 15.71 10.54 1.05
CA CYS A 140 15.35 11.95 1.18
C CYS A 140 16.14 12.63 2.30
N ALA A 141 16.27 11.95 3.46
CA ALA A 141 17.09 12.47 4.56
C ALA A 141 18.56 12.63 4.16
N ALA A 142 19.15 11.62 3.51
CA ALA A 142 20.55 11.64 3.08
C ALA A 142 20.85 12.68 1.98
N LYS A 143 19.82 13.13 1.27
CA LYS A 143 19.90 14.11 0.17
C LYS A 143 19.35 15.50 0.54
N ASP A 144 18.98 15.71 1.80
CA ASP A 144 18.35 16.95 2.27
C ASP A 144 17.07 17.33 1.48
N ILE A 145 16.35 16.35 0.96
CA ILE A 145 15.07 16.56 0.28
C ILE A 145 13.98 16.69 1.35
N PRO A 146 13.24 17.80 1.38
CA PRO A 146 12.09 17.95 2.26
C PRO A 146 11.08 16.81 2.03
N ARG A 147 10.62 16.16 3.12
CA ARG A 147 9.70 15.04 3.05
C ARG A 147 8.55 15.19 4.04
N ARG A 148 7.37 14.68 3.72
CA ARG A 148 6.17 14.71 4.57
C ARG A 148 5.28 13.49 4.30
N GLY A 149 4.54 13.05 5.31
CA GLY A 149 3.43 12.12 5.16
C GLY A 149 2.19 12.83 4.58
N LEU A 150 1.46 12.12 3.73
CA LEU A 150 0.13 12.51 3.27
C LEU A 150 -0.94 12.11 4.29
N GLU A 151 -0.67 11.10 5.10
CA GLU A 151 -1.50 10.62 6.19
C GLU A 151 -0.70 10.49 7.48
N THR A 152 -1.42 10.44 8.59
CA THR A 152 -0.85 10.10 9.89
C THR A 152 -1.07 8.61 10.18
N VAL A 153 -0.23 8.03 11.01
CA VAL A 153 -0.40 6.64 11.48
C VAL A 153 -1.72 6.48 12.24
N GLU A 154 -2.13 7.51 12.99
CA GLU A 154 -3.39 7.53 13.71
C GLU A 154 -4.60 7.41 12.79
N GLU A 155 -4.59 8.10 11.64
CA GLU A 155 -5.63 7.99 10.62
C GLU A 155 -5.71 6.57 10.06
N GLN A 156 -4.56 5.98 9.70
CA GLN A 156 -4.52 4.60 9.18
C GLN A 156 -4.99 3.57 10.21
N LEU A 157 -4.54 3.68 11.46
CA LEU A 157 -4.96 2.78 12.53
C LEU A 157 -6.47 2.90 12.81
N THR A 158 -7.02 4.11 12.76
CA THR A 158 -8.45 4.34 12.93
C THR A 158 -9.27 3.60 11.87
N ILE A 159 -8.80 3.61 10.61
CA ILE A 159 -9.45 2.87 9.53
C ILE A 159 -9.29 1.35 9.74
N LEU A 160 -8.09 0.89 10.08
CA LEU A 160 -7.86 -0.54 10.34
C LEU A 160 -8.73 -1.07 11.49
N GLU A 161 -9.00 -0.25 12.50
CA GLU A 161 -9.89 -0.60 13.62
C GLU A 161 -11.36 -0.80 13.20
N THR A 162 -11.78 -0.31 12.03
CA THR A 162 -13.10 -0.58 11.47
C THR A 162 -13.22 -1.95 10.82
N LEU A 163 -12.11 -2.70 10.71
CA LEU A 163 -12.11 -4.05 10.14
C LEU A 163 -13.04 -4.98 10.95
N PRO A 164 -14.04 -5.60 10.31
CA PRO A 164 -14.93 -6.52 11.01
C PRO A 164 -14.15 -7.74 11.54
N PRO A 165 -14.48 -8.26 12.72
CA PRO A 165 -13.83 -9.49 13.25
C PRO A 165 -13.89 -10.68 12.29
N SER A 166 -14.97 -10.80 11.48
CA SER A 166 -15.15 -11.84 10.46
C SER A 166 -14.01 -11.91 9.44
N VAL A 167 -13.31 -10.80 9.20
CA VAL A 167 -12.15 -10.79 8.27
C VAL A 167 -11.05 -11.74 8.77
N LEU A 168 -10.79 -11.80 10.08
CA LEU A 168 -9.82 -12.74 10.61
C LEU A 168 -10.24 -14.19 10.34
N LEU A 169 -11.52 -14.52 10.49
CA LEU A 169 -12.04 -15.84 10.19
C LEU A 169 -11.93 -16.18 8.70
N ASP A 170 -12.20 -15.20 7.84
CA ASP A 170 -12.04 -15.37 6.39
C ASP A 170 -10.57 -15.57 6.00
N VAL A 171 -9.62 -14.87 6.62
CA VAL A 171 -8.18 -15.10 6.45
C VAL A 171 -7.81 -16.53 6.83
N VAL A 172 -8.29 -17.02 7.99
CA VAL A 172 -8.05 -18.40 8.44
C VAL A 172 -8.60 -19.42 7.46
N ARG A 173 -9.82 -19.24 6.98
CA ARG A 173 -10.49 -20.18 6.05
C ARG A 173 -9.97 -20.10 4.62
N SER A 174 -9.45 -18.97 4.20
CA SER A 174 -8.87 -18.80 2.85
C SER A 174 -7.44 -19.33 2.74
N SER A 175 -6.75 -19.57 3.84
CA SER A 175 -5.40 -20.13 3.84
C SER A 175 -5.29 -21.52 3.21
N ASP A 176 -6.39 -22.29 3.21
CA ASP A 176 -6.47 -23.62 2.60
C ASP A 176 -6.85 -23.60 1.11
N THR A 177 -7.26 -22.45 0.59
CA THR A 177 -7.60 -22.29 -0.84
C THR A 177 -6.57 -21.44 -1.51
N THR A 178 -6.24 -21.73 -2.78
CA THR A 178 -5.26 -21.02 -3.66
C THR A 178 -5.59 -19.53 -3.77
N THR A 179 -5.45 -18.79 -2.67
CA THR A 179 -5.53 -17.35 -2.63
C THR A 179 -4.21 -16.77 -3.13
N THR A 180 -4.28 -15.59 -3.75
CA THR A 180 -3.11 -14.82 -4.17
C THR A 180 -2.17 -14.67 -2.97
N THR A 181 -1.01 -15.32 -3.04
CA THR A 181 -0.02 -15.26 -1.97
C THR A 181 0.70 -13.91 -1.99
N MET A 182 1.37 -13.55 -0.89
CA MET A 182 2.27 -12.38 -0.88
C MET A 182 3.33 -12.50 -1.98
N SER A 183 3.79 -13.71 -2.28
CA SER A 183 4.71 -14.00 -3.38
C SER A 183 4.12 -13.62 -4.75
N ASP A 184 2.85 -13.94 -4.99
CA ASP A 184 2.16 -13.56 -6.24
C ASP A 184 2.02 -12.03 -6.36
N LEU A 185 1.71 -11.36 -5.26
CA LEU A 185 1.64 -9.90 -5.20
C LEU A 185 3.01 -9.26 -5.49
N LEU A 186 4.09 -9.80 -4.91
CA LEU A 186 5.46 -9.36 -5.16
C LEU A 186 5.86 -9.56 -6.63
N HIS A 187 5.52 -10.71 -7.21
CA HIS A 187 5.77 -10.97 -8.63
C HIS A 187 4.97 -10.02 -9.51
N ALA A 188 3.69 -9.82 -9.25
CA ALA A 188 2.85 -8.86 -9.98
C ALA A 188 3.42 -7.44 -9.87
N TYR A 189 3.86 -7.04 -8.67
CA TYR A 189 4.49 -5.75 -8.45
C TYR A 189 5.82 -5.62 -9.21
N ALA A 190 6.69 -6.64 -9.16
CA ALA A 190 7.96 -6.65 -9.88
C ALA A 190 7.80 -6.64 -11.41
N GLN A 191 6.71 -7.22 -11.91
CA GLN A 191 6.32 -7.20 -13.33
C GLN A 191 5.54 -5.94 -13.71
N GLU A 192 5.24 -5.05 -12.74
CA GLU A 192 4.46 -3.82 -12.93
C GLU A 192 3.03 -4.07 -13.42
N ASP A 193 2.46 -5.22 -13.07
CA ASP A 193 1.11 -5.65 -13.45
C ASP A 193 0.06 -5.06 -12.49
N LEU A 194 -0.28 -3.77 -12.68
CA LEU A 194 -1.29 -3.09 -11.87
C LEU A 194 -2.67 -3.78 -11.90
N PRO A 195 -3.18 -4.30 -13.04
CA PRO A 195 -4.42 -5.07 -13.05
C PRO A 195 -4.37 -6.29 -12.14
N LYS A 196 -3.26 -7.04 -12.15
CA LYS A 196 -3.09 -8.21 -11.27
C LYS A 196 -3.00 -7.80 -9.80
N ILE A 197 -2.29 -6.71 -9.49
CA ILE A 197 -2.24 -6.14 -8.13
C ILE A 197 -3.66 -5.76 -7.66
N LEU A 198 -4.46 -5.11 -8.51
CA LEU A 198 -5.83 -4.74 -8.18
C LEU A 198 -6.72 -5.98 -7.96
N THR A 199 -6.56 -7.01 -8.79
CA THR A 199 -7.30 -8.27 -8.63
C THR A 199 -6.96 -8.95 -7.31
N SER A 200 -5.71 -8.87 -6.87
CA SER A 200 -5.27 -9.41 -5.57
C SER A 200 -5.98 -8.76 -4.37
N SER A 201 -6.46 -7.53 -4.53
CA SER A 201 -7.25 -6.83 -3.50
C SER A 201 -8.75 -7.11 -3.58
N SER A 202 -9.21 -7.91 -4.55
CA SER A 202 -10.65 -8.17 -4.78
C SER A 202 -11.36 -8.85 -3.59
N GLU A 203 -10.62 -9.54 -2.74
CA GLU A 203 -11.14 -10.12 -1.50
C GLU A 203 -11.76 -9.04 -0.57
N LEU A 204 -11.24 -7.81 -0.61
CA LEU A 204 -11.78 -6.68 0.16
C LEU A 204 -13.19 -6.28 -0.27
N SER A 205 -13.62 -6.65 -1.49
CA SER A 205 -14.99 -6.39 -1.97
C SER A 205 -16.08 -7.07 -1.15
N LYS A 206 -15.72 -8.08 -0.35
CA LYS A 206 -16.62 -8.71 0.63
C LYS A 206 -17.02 -7.73 1.75
N TRP A 207 -16.22 -6.67 1.98
CA TRP A 207 -16.46 -5.65 3.01
C TRP A 207 -16.44 -4.25 2.39
N PRO A 208 -17.51 -3.85 1.67
CA PRO A 208 -17.50 -2.64 0.85
C PRO A 208 -17.29 -1.34 1.64
N GLU A 209 -17.71 -1.29 2.89
CA GLU A 209 -17.46 -0.11 3.74
C GLU A 209 -15.99 -0.02 4.14
N PHE A 210 -15.37 -1.14 4.48
CA PHE A 210 -13.94 -1.19 4.78
C PHE A 210 -13.09 -0.91 3.53
N GLU A 211 -13.43 -1.53 2.39
CA GLU A 211 -12.77 -1.26 1.11
C GLU A 211 -12.82 0.24 0.76
N ARG A 212 -13.98 0.86 0.91
CA ARG A 212 -14.15 2.30 0.68
C ARG A 212 -13.26 3.12 1.61
N ALA A 213 -13.24 2.80 2.90
CA ALA A 213 -12.46 3.52 3.91
C ALA A 213 -10.95 3.36 3.67
N ILE A 214 -10.47 2.13 3.41
CA ILE A 214 -9.04 1.84 3.26
C ILE A 214 -8.47 2.33 1.92
N ASN A 215 -9.29 2.56 0.91
CA ASN A 215 -8.84 2.95 -0.43
C ASN A 215 -9.46 4.27 -0.88
N ALA A 216 -10.74 4.33 -1.20
CA ALA A 216 -11.35 5.47 -1.87
C ALA A 216 -11.32 6.77 -1.05
N GLU A 217 -11.58 6.70 0.26
CA GLU A 217 -11.59 7.86 1.15
C GLU A 217 -10.17 8.35 1.44
N ARG A 218 -9.23 7.42 1.64
CA ARG A 218 -7.81 7.76 1.78
C ARG A 218 -7.27 8.42 0.51
N ASN A 219 -7.56 7.88 -0.67
CA ASN A 219 -7.17 8.48 -1.94
C ASN A 219 -7.67 9.92 -2.09
N ALA A 220 -8.91 10.19 -1.69
CA ALA A 220 -9.47 11.55 -1.71
C ALA A 220 -8.69 12.49 -0.79
N THR A 221 -8.40 12.05 0.43
CA THR A 221 -7.66 12.82 1.43
C THR A 221 -6.21 13.07 0.98
N MET A 222 -5.52 12.04 0.47
CA MET A 222 -4.15 12.15 -0.03
C MET A 222 -4.06 13.16 -1.17
N ILE A 223 -4.98 13.11 -2.15
CA ILE A 223 -5.01 14.08 -3.25
C ILE A 223 -5.30 15.48 -2.76
N GLN A 224 -6.26 15.67 -1.87
CA GLN A 224 -6.56 16.98 -1.29
C GLN A 224 -5.32 17.61 -0.63
N ARG A 225 -4.55 16.81 0.09
CA ARG A 225 -3.31 17.26 0.75
C ARG A 225 -2.16 17.48 -0.21
N ALA A 226 -2.06 16.69 -1.28
CA ALA A 226 -1.01 16.84 -2.28
C ALA A 226 -1.25 18.02 -3.23
N GLN A 227 -2.50 18.37 -3.53
CA GLN A 227 -2.87 19.32 -4.57
C GLN A 227 -2.16 20.68 -4.47
N PRO A 228 -2.07 21.37 -3.30
CA PRO A 228 -1.37 22.65 -3.21
C PRO A 228 0.12 22.58 -3.56
N HIS A 229 0.72 21.40 -3.42
CA HIS A 229 2.11 21.15 -3.76
C HIS A 229 2.26 20.82 -5.25
N LEU A 230 1.33 20.04 -5.82
CA LEU A 230 1.31 19.68 -7.24
C LEU A 230 1.14 20.89 -8.14
N GLU A 231 0.37 21.90 -7.74
CA GLU A 231 0.21 23.15 -8.48
C GLU A 231 1.55 23.92 -8.64
N ARG A 232 2.48 23.73 -7.70
CA ARG A 232 3.81 24.34 -7.73
C ARG A 232 4.83 23.49 -8.51
N GLY A 233 4.52 22.20 -8.74
CA GLY A 233 5.41 21.24 -9.38
C GLY A 233 6.61 20.82 -8.55
N GLY A 234 7.47 19.99 -9.13
CA GLY A 234 8.68 19.47 -8.49
C GLY A 234 8.43 18.55 -7.30
N VAL A 235 7.28 17.89 -7.25
CA VAL A 235 6.88 16.97 -6.18
C VAL A 235 7.10 15.54 -6.63
N PHE A 236 7.63 14.70 -5.75
CA PHE A 236 7.63 13.26 -5.89
C PHE A 236 6.67 12.67 -4.85
N ILE A 237 5.66 11.95 -5.30
CA ILE A 237 4.70 11.25 -4.43
C ILE A 237 5.03 9.76 -4.45
N ALA A 238 5.22 9.14 -3.27
CA ALA A 238 5.38 7.70 -3.10
C ALA A 238 4.28 7.15 -2.19
N ILE A 239 3.43 6.31 -2.73
CA ILE A 239 2.27 5.72 -2.04
C ILE A 239 2.07 4.28 -2.48
N GLY A 240 1.41 3.46 -1.66
CA GLY A 240 1.13 2.07 -1.98
C GLY A 240 0.51 1.90 -3.36
N ALA A 241 1.03 0.94 -4.15
CA ALA A 241 0.62 0.73 -5.55
C ALA A 241 -0.88 0.45 -5.72
N LEU A 242 -1.54 -0.12 -4.70
CA LEU A 242 -2.99 -0.35 -4.68
C LEU A 242 -3.82 0.94 -4.70
N HIS A 243 -3.24 2.07 -4.30
CA HIS A 243 -3.90 3.37 -4.37
C HIS A 243 -3.95 3.96 -5.78
N LEU A 244 -3.13 3.48 -6.73
CA LEU A 244 -3.01 4.08 -8.06
C LEU A 244 -4.18 3.75 -8.99
N PRO A 245 -4.57 2.46 -9.21
CA PRO A 245 -5.51 2.07 -10.25
C PRO A 245 -6.97 2.25 -9.82
N GLY A 246 -7.87 2.05 -10.80
CA GLY A 246 -9.32 2.05 -10.58
C GLY A 246 -9.97 3.42 -10.64
N VAL A 247 -11.31 3.44 -10.65
CA VAL A 247 -12.12 4.66 -10.77
C VAL A 247 -12.00 5.60 -9.56
N ALA A 248 -11.71 5.04 -8.39
CA ALA A 248 -11.45 5.76 -7.15
C ALA A 248 -9.94 5.92 -6.86
N GLY A 249 -9.08 5.46 -7.79
CA GLY A 249 -7.64 5.51 -7.67
C GLY A 249 -7.07 6.93 -7.81
N ILE A 250 -5.86 7.10 -7.35
CA ILE A 250 -5.13 8.38 -7.37
C ILE A 250 -4.99 8.92 -8.81
N LEU A 251 -4.68 8.05 -9.79
CA LEU A 251 -4.48 8.49 -11.18
C LEU A 251 -5.77 9.05 -11.76
N ALA A 252 -6.90 8.35 -11.62
CA ALA A 252 -8.20 8.81 -12.11
C ALA A 252 -8.67 10.10 -11.40
N ARG A 253 -8.37 10.25 -10.12
CA ARG A 253 -8.68 11.46 -9.35
C ARG A 253 -7.86 12.66 -9.82
N LEU A 254 -6.58 12.48 -10.11
CA LEU A 254 -5.72 13.52 -10.67
C LEU A 254 -6.23 13.97 -12.04
N GLU A 255 -6.57 13.04 -12.94
CA GLU A 255 -7.17 13.37 -14.24
C GLU A 255 -8.50 14.13 -14.08
N SER A 256 -9.37 13.67 -13.17
CA SER A 256 -10.64 14.35 -12.86
C SER A 256 -10.45 15.77 -12.31
N ALA A 257 -9.35 16.01 -11.58
CA ALA A 257 -8.95 17.33 -11.11
C ALA A 257 -8.32 18.20 -12.22
N GLY A 258 -8.09 17.63 -13.41
CA GLY A 258 -7.60 18.32 -14.60
C GLY A 258 -6.08 18.29 -14.76
N TYR A 259 -5.38 17.39 -14.09
CA TYR A 259 -3.98 17.10 -14.38
C TYR A 259 -3.86 16.18 -15.58
N THR A 260 -2.77 16.34 -16.35
CA THR A 260 -2.37 15.33 -17.34
C THR A 260 -1.54 14.28 -16.62
N VAL A 261 -1.91 13.00 -16.83
CA VAL A 261 -1.27 11.84 -16.19
C VAL A 261 -0.67 10.97 -17.29
N GLU A 262 0.64 10.82 -17.30
CA GLU A 262 1.40 10.07 -18.31
C GLU A 262 2.34 9.06 -17.64
N PRO A 263 2.42 7.80 -18.12
CA PRO A 263 3.38 6.86 -17.59
C PRO A 263 4.81 7.31 -17.87
N VAL A 264 5.71 7.10 -16.90
CA VAL A 264 7.14 7.31 -17.10
C VAL A 264 7.74 6.04 -17.69
N LEU A 265 8.18 6.12 -18.93
CA LEU A 265 8.86 5.02 -19.60
C LEU A 265 10.28 4.89 -19.04
N GLY A 266 10.62 3.71 -18.48
CA GLY A 266 12.01 3.42 -18.09
C GLY A 266 12.95 3.46 -19.30
N SER A 267 14.23 3.75 -19.07
CA SER A 267 15.26 3.86 -20.10
C SER A 267 15.64 2.53 -20.79
N SER A 268 15.13 1.40 -20.35
CA SER A 268 15.25 0.14 -21.07
C SER A 268 14.23 0.10 -22.20
N ARG A 269 14.67 0.54 -23.38
CA ARG A 269 13.98 0.31 -24.66
C ARG A 269 13.95 -1.21 -24.95
N ILE A 270 13.05 -1.94 -24.37
CA ILE A 270 12.56 -3.16 -24.98
C ILE A 270 11.45 -2.69 -25.90
N ALA A 271 11.79 -2.68 -27.20
CA ALA A 271 10.81 -2.40 -28.24
C ALA A 271 9.73 -3.49 -28.15
N TRP A 272 8.56 -3.10 -27.67
CA TRP A 272 7.40 -3.99 -27.42
C TRP A 272 6.80 -4.61 -28.70
N TRP A 273 7.29 -4.25 -29.89
CA TRP A 273 6.93 -4.89 -31.15
C TRP A 273 7.75 -6.17 -31.48
N THR A 274 8.66 -6.60 -30.64
CA THR A 274 9.40 -7.88 -30.83
C THR A 274 8.76 -9.09 -30.13
N LEU A 275 7.55 -8.96 -29.57
CA LEU A 275 6.82 -10.05 -28.92
C LEU A 275 5.75 -10.69 -29.80
N HIS A 276 5.75 -10.44 -31.10
CA HIS A 276 4.89 -11.09 -32.08
C HIS A 276 5.74 -11.65 -33.24
N ASP A 277 6.46 -12.74 -32.94
CA ASP A 277 6.87 -13.78 -33.89
C ASP A 277 6.80 -15.15 -33.21
#